data_d6b5a7e9b1a1810dc2743963db051caf
#
_entry.id   d6b5a7e9b1a1810dc2743963db051caf
#
_cell.length_a   1.000
_cell.length_b   1.000
_cell.length_c   1.000
_cell.angle_alpha   90.00
_cell.angle_beta   90.00
_cell.angle_gamma   90.00
#
_symmetry.space_group_name_H-M   'P 1'
#
loop_
_entity.id
_entity.type
_entity.pdbx_description
1 polymer ?
#
loop_
_entity_poly.entity_id
_entity_poly.type
_entity_poly.pdbx_seq_one_letter_code
_entity_poly.pdbx_strand_id
1 'polypeptide(L)'
;MKGFAMLGMGKTGWIEKARPVCGALDAIVRPIAVSPCTSDVHTVWEGALGERKDLILGHEAVGEVVEVGSLVRDFVPGDRVIVTAITPDWGSEEAQRGFAMHSGGMLAGWKFSNYKDGVFAEFFHVNEADANLAKLPDDLDPGTACMLCDMMPTGFHAAELAEIGFG
;
A
#
# COMPACT_ATOMS: atom_id res chain seq x y z
N MET A 1 0.96 -14.16 12.06
CA MET A 1 0.51 -12.77 12.27
C MET A 1 -0.99 -12.66 12.11
N LYS A 2 -1.63 -11.75 12.82
CA LYS A 2 -3.04 -11.43 12.62
C LYS A 2 -3.22 -10.37 11.56
N GLY A 3 -4.32 -10.49 10.78
CA GLY A 3 -4.73 -9.48 9.81
C GLY A 3 -6.25 -9.43 9.67
N PHE A 4 -6.77 -8.25 9.30
CA PHE A 4 -8.19 -8.07 9.02
C PHE A 4 -8.44 -8.26 7.53
N ALA A 5 -9.27 -9.23 7.18
CA ALA A 5 -9.39 -9.73 5.83
C ALA A 5 -10.82 -9.79 5.31
N MET A 6 -10.96 -9.80 3.99
CA MET A 6 -12.16 -10.27 3.30
C MET A 6 -12.21 -11.80 3.39
N LEU A 7 -13.30 -12.31 3.94
CA LEU A 7 -13.58 -13.76 4.10
C LEU A 7 -14.44 -14.31 2.97
N GLY A 8 -14.97 -13.45 2.13
CA GLY A 8 -15.90 -13.66 1.04
C GLY A 8 -16.75 -12.41 0.84
N MET A 9 -17.64 -12.43 -0.15
CA MET A 9 -18.54 -11.31 -0.44
C MET A 9 -19.36 -10.90 0.79
N GLY A 10 -19.30 -9.62 1.15
CA GLY A 10 -20.00 -9.04 2.29
C GLY A 10 -19.54 -9.52 3.67
N LYS A 11 -18.38 -10.19 3.76
CA LYS A 11 -17.87 -10.76 5.01
C LYS A 11 -16.43 -10.36 5.26
N THR A 12 -16.17 -9.83 6.44
CA THR A 12 -14.81 -9.50 6.91
C THR A 12 -14.57 -10.12 8.29
N GLY A 13 -13.31 -10.25 8.65
CA GLY A 13 -12.92 -10.74 9.98
C GLY A 13 -11.41 -10.85 10.14
N TRP A 14 -11.01 -11.15 11.37
CA TRP A 14 -9.63 -11.41 11.71
C TRP A 14 -9.22 -12.83 11.32
N ILE A 15 -8.08 -12.95 10.68
CA ILE A 15 -7.46 -14.23 10.33
C ILE A 15 -6.02 -14.29 10.80
N GLU A 16 -5.47 -15.50 10.86
CA GLU A 16 -4.05 -15.73 11.09
C GLU A 16 -3.40 -16.20 9.79
N LYS A 17 -2.27 -15.57 9.46
CA LYS A 17 -1.44 -15.93 8.29
C LYS A 17 0.03 -15.98 8.67
N ALA A 18 0.84 -16.60 7.83
CA ALA A 18 2.29 -16.51 7.95
C ALA A 18 2.74 -15.05 7.82
N ARG A 19 3.82 -14.69 8.53
CA ARG A 19 4.48 -13.39 8.31
C ARG A 19 5.02 -13.34 6.88
N PRO A 20 4.92 -12.20 6.18
CA PRO A 20 5.48 -12.08 4.84
C PRO A 20 7.01 -12.25 4.86
N VAL A 21 7.55 -12.74 3.76
CA VAL A 21 8.98 -12.93 3.55
C VAL A 21 9.54 -11.71 2.84
N CYS A 22 10.68 -11.20 3.32
CA CYS A 22 11.38 -10.07 2.73
C CYS A 22 12.22 -10.52 1.54
N GLY A 23 11.97 -9.97 0.35
CA GLY A 23 12.81 -10.14 -0.82
C GLY A 23 14.02 -9.22 -0.81
N ALA A 24 14.94 -9.39 -1.76
CA ALA A 24 16.21 -8.66 -1.78
C ALA A 24 16.05 -7.13 -1.91
N LEU A 25 15.01 -6.65 -2.61
CA LEU A 25 14.72 -5.22 -2.82
C LEU A 25 13.59 -4.70 -1.91
N ASP A 26 13.03 -5.56 -1.05
CA ASP A 26 11.77 -5.32 -0.37
C ASP A 26 11.98 -4.87 1.08
N ALA A 27 10.91 -4.45 1.72
CA ALA A 27 10.86 -4.22 3.16
C ALA A 27 9.64 -4.92 3.78
N ILE A 28 9.78 -5.29 5.07
CA ILE A 28 8.65 -5.63 5.94
C ILE A 28 8.43 -4.45 6.88
N VAL A 29 7.18 -4.02 6.95
CA VAL A 29 6.76 -2.85 7.73
C VAL A 29 5.75 -3.27 8.77
N ARG A 30 5.88 -2.73 9.99
CA ARG A 30 4.90 -2.80 11.05
C ARG A 30 4.07 -1.52 11.02
N PRO A 31 2.73 -1.57 10.86
CA PRO A 31 1.92 -0.36 10.81
C PRO A 31 1.93 0.39 12.15
N ILE A 32 2.00 1.72 12.07
CA ILE A 32 1.79 2.66 13.19
C ILE A 32 0.38 3.23 13.08
N ALA A 33 -0.03 3.60 11.87
CA ALA A 33 -1.36 4.07 11.53
C ALA A 33 -1.79 3.49 10.18
N VAL A 34 -3.07 3.22 10.03
CA VAL A 34 -3.68 2.76 8.77
C VAL A 34 -5.01 3.47 8.58
N SER A 35 -5.40 3.69 7.32
CA SER A 35 -6.68 4.29 6.96
C SER A 35 -7.50 3.34 6.09
N PRO A 36 -8.77 3.06 6.43
CA PRO A 36 -9.66 2.36 5.53
C PRO A 36 -10.14 3.31 4.43
N CYS A 37 -10.05 2.86 3.19
CA CYS A 37 -10.53 3.58 2.02
C CYS A 37 -11.92 3.07 1.59
N THR A 38 -12.66 3.91 0.87
CA THR A 38 -13.94 3.49 0.25
C THR A 38 -13.77 2.30 -0.68
N SER A 39 -12.62 2.15 -1.34
CA SER A 39 -12.31 1.00 -2.19
C SER A 39 -12.23 -0.34 -1.44
N ASP A 40 -11.86 -0.34 -0.15
CA ASP A 40 -11.97 -1.54 0.69
C ASP A 40 -13.44 -1.96 0.86
N VAL A 41 -14.35 -0.98 1.02
CA VAL A 41 -15.80 -1.23 1.10
C VAL A 41 -16.31 -1.79 -0.23
N HIS A 42 -15.99 -1.16 -1.35
CA HIS A 42 -16.38 -1.64 -2.68
C HIS A 42 -15.83 -3.04 -2.99
N THR A 43 -14.60 -3.33 -2.55
CA THR A 43 -14.01 -4.66 -2.69
C THR A 43 -14.82 -5.72 -1.96
N VAL A 44 -15.19 -5.45 -0.69
CA VAL A 44 -15.88 -6.43 0.16
C VAL A 44 -17.35 -6.60 -0.21
N TRP A 45 -18.09 -5.51 -0.41
CA TRP A 45 -19.55 -5.55 -0.55
C TRP A 45 -20.04 -5.54 -1.98
N GLU A 46 -19.28 -4.97 -2.91
CA GLU A 46 -19.68 -4.84 -4.31
C GLU A 46 -18.85 -5.74 -5.25
N GLY A 47 -17.79 -6.38 -4.73
CA GLY A 47 -16.95 -7.25 -5.53
C GLY A 47 -16.13 -6.51 -6.59
N ALA A 48 -15.72 -5.25 -6.34
CA ALA A 48 -15.02 -4.41 -7.30
C ALA A 48 -13.76 -5.06 -7.89
N LEU A 49 -13.06 -5.89 -7.09
CA LEU A 49 -11.91 -6.69 -7.52
C LEU A 49 -12.26 -8.16 -7.76
N GLY A 50 -13.54 -8.50 -7.82
CA GLY A 50 -14.03 -9.88 -7.83
C GLY A 50 -14.00 -10.51 -6.43
N GLU A 51 -14.53 -11.74 -6.32
CA GLU A 51 -14.53 -12.45 -5.05
C GLU A 51 -13.10 -12.78 -4.60
N ARG A 52 -12.79 -12.43 -3.37
CA ARG A 52 -11.55 -12.77 -2.67
C ARG A 52 -11.88 -13.52 -1.40
N LYS A 53 -10.98 -14.40 -1.00
CA LYS A 53 -11.09 -15.15 0.25
C LYS A 53 -9.77 -15.09 1.00
N ASP A 54 -9.87 -14.80 2.29
CA ASP A 54 -8.71 -14.73 3.20
C ASP A 54 -7.63 -13.73 2.72
N LEU A 55 -8.04 -12.65 2.03
CA LEU A 55 -7.17 -11.58 1.58
C LEU A 55 -7.21 -10.44 2.60
N ILE A 56 -6.06 -10.11 3.19
CA ILE A 56 -5.95 -8.98 4.12
C ILE A 56 -6.19 -7.68 3.35
N LEU A 57 -7.01 -6.81 3.94
CA LEU A 57 -7.47 -5.54 3.37
C LEU A 57 -6.49 -4.39 3.68
N GLY A 58 -6.79 -3.22 3.13
CA GLY A 58 -6.08 -1.97 3.36
C GLY A 58 -4.89 -1.76 2.43
N HIS A 59 -4.67 -0.49 2.06
CA HIS A 59 -3.56 -0.07 1.19
C HIS A 59 -2.98 1.29 1.58
N GLU A 60 -3.47 1.90 2.67
CA GLU A 60 -2.98 3.17 3.19
C GLU A 60 -2.36 2.94 4.56
N ALA A 61 -1.05 3.15 4.69
CA ALA A 61 -0.34 2.93 5.94
C ALA A 61 0.86 3.88 6.14
N VAL A 62 1.05 4.25 7.38
CA VAL A 62 2.30 4.76 7.91
C VAL A 62 2.83 3.71 8.87
N GLY A 63 4.11 3.38 8.80
CA GLY A 63 4.66 2.30 9.59
C GLY A 63 6.14 2.47 9.95
N GLU A 64 6.66 1.47 10.63
CA GLU A 64 8.07 1.33 10.97
C GLU A 64 8.65 0.15 10.18
N VAL A 65 9.75 0.37 9.50
CA VAL A 65 10.50 -0.69 8.83
C VAL A 65 11.06 -1.64 9.90
N VAL A 66 10.77 -2.92 9.79
CA VAL A 66 11.29 -3.94 10.72
C VAL A 66 12.29 -4.89 10.07
N GLU A 67 12.31 -4.95 8.74
CA GLU A 67 13.24 -5.78 7.98
C GLU A 67 13.40 -5.18 6.58
N VAL A 68 14.61 -5.24 6.03
CA VAL A 68 14.91 -4.83 4.65
C VAL A 68 15.71 -5.89 3.94
N GLY A 69 15.53 -5.98 2.64
CA GLY A 69 16.29 -6.86 1.77
C GLY A 69 17.73 -6.38 1.57
N SER A 70 18.60 -7.31 1.17
CA SER A 70 20.05 -7.07 1.05
C SER A 70 20.46 -6.03 0.00
N LEU A 71 19.55 -5.63 -0.88
CA LEU A 71 19.79 -4.63 -1.93
C LEU A 71 19.07 -3.29 -1.66
N VAL A 72 18.33 -3.16 -0.57
CA VAL A 72 17.74 -1.89 -0.13
C VAL A 72 18.84 -0.97 0.38
N ARG A 73 18.79 0.31 0.01
CA ARG A 73 19.88 1.30 0.27
C ARG A 73 19.44 2.47 1.14
N ASP A 74 18.18 2.91 0.97
CA ASP A 74 17.70 4.19 1.51
C ASP A 74 16.98 4.02 2.86
N PHE A 75 16.68 2.77 3.23
CA PHE A 75 15.94 2.44 4.47
C PHE A 75 16.66 1.41 5.32
N VAL A 76 16.46 1.54 6.63
CA VAL A 76 16.96 0.58 7.64
C VAL A 76 15.87 0.25 8.64
N PRO A 77 15.95 -0.90 9.36
CA PRO A 77 15.03 -1.19 10.47
C PRO A 77 15.01 -0.05 11.50
N GLY A 78 13.81 0.36 11.90
CA GLY A 78 13.55 1.50 12.78
C GLY A 78 13.15 2.78 12.05
N ASP A 79 13.35 2.89 10.74
CA ASP A 79 12.87 4.04 9.96
C ASP A 79 11.33 4.09 9.98
N ARG A 80 10.79 5.29 10.23
CA ARG A 80 9.35 5.55 10.10
C ARG A 80 9.04 5.98 8.67
N VAL A 81 8.05 5.36 8.04
CA VAL A 81 7.79 5.50 6.62
C VAL A 81 6.32 5.71 6.30
N ILE A 82 6.08 6.50 5.25
CA ILE A 82 4.80 6.59 4.54
C ILE A 82 4.87 5.56 3.41
N VAL A 83 3.82 4.76 3.26
CA VAL A 83 3.72 3.71 2.25
C VAL A 83 2.74 4.15 1.18
N THR A 84 3.18 4.17 -0.08
CA THR A 84 2.29 4.51 -1.20
C THR A 84 1.27 3.39 -1.43
N ALA A 85 0.01 3.74 -1.69
CA ALA A 85 -1.04 2.77 -2.01
C ALA A 85 -0.73 1.97 -3.29
N ILE A 86 -0.12 2.64 -4.26
CA ILE A 86 0.34 2.05 -5.51
C ILE A 86 1.82 1.72 -5.38
N THR A 87 2.14 0.43 -5.44
CA THR A 87 3.52 -0.09 -5.33
C THR A 87 3.90 -0.85 -6.60
N PRO A 88 4.17 -0.13 -7.71
CA PRO A 88 4.45 -0.75 -8.99
C PRO A 88 5.78 -1.52 -8.97
N ASP A 89 6.00 -2.29 -10.02
CA ASP A 89 7.32 -2.72 -10.44
C ASP A 89 7.92 -1.58 -11.29
N TRP A 90 8.87 -0.86 -10.73
CA TRP A 90 9.49 0.29 -11.38
C TRP A 90 10.37 -0.11 -12.57
N GLY A 91 10.78 -1.37 -12.67
CA GLY A 91 11.46 -1.93 -13.83
C GLY A 91 10.54 -2.24 -15.01
N SER A 92 9.22 -2.20 -14.85
CA SER A 92 8.27 -2.49 -15.92
C SER A 92 8.26 -1.42 -17.01
N GLU A 93 7.92 -1.82 -18.24
CA GLU A 93 7.81 -0.89 -19.37
C GLU A 93 6.76 0.20 -19.09
N GLU A 94 5.63 -0.17 -18.51
CA GLU A 94 4.55 0.75 -18.18
C GLU A 94 5.04 1.82 -17.20
N ALA A 95 5.75 1.43 -16.14
CA ALA A 95 6.28 2.37 -15.15
C ALA A 95 7.31 3.30 -15.78
N GLN A 96 8.23 2.79 -16.60
CA GLN A 96 9.24 3.57 -17.32
C GLN A 96 8.62 4.58 -18.30
N ARG A 97 7.41 4.31 -18.78
CA ARG A 97 6.65 5.21 -19.69
C ARG A 97 5.72 6.17 -18.93
N GLY A 98 5.74 6.20 -17.60
CA GLY A 98 4.91 7.09 -16.78
C GLY A 98 3.53 6.52 -16.41
N PHE A 99 3.27 5.25 -16.70
CA PHE A 99 2.01 4.56 -16.38
C PHE A 99 2.18 3.54 -15.25
N ALA A 100 2.87 3.92 -14.19
CA ALA A 100 3.24 3.04 -13.08
C ALA A 100 2.05 2.29 -12.45
N MET A 101 0.86 2.90 -12.40
CA MET A 101 -0.36 2.25 -11.94
C MET A 101 -0.70 0.98 -12.74
N HIS A 102 -0.28 0.89 -13.99
CA HIS A 102 -0.54 -0.24 -14.88
C HIS A 102 0.63 -1.22 -15.00
N SER A 103 1.61 -1.12 -14.10
CA SER A 103 2.77 -2.02 -14.06
C SER A 103 2.36 -3.49 -13.97
N GLY A 104 2.57 -4.24 -15.06
CA GLY A 104 2.16 -5.64 -15.18
C GLY A 104 0.70 -5.87 -15.60
N GLY A 105 0.00 -4.83 -16.08
CA GLY A 105 -1.38 -4.90 -16.58
C GLY A 105 -2.28 -3.81 -16.00
N MET A 106 -3.56 -3.81 -16.41
CA MET A 106 -4.51 -2.80 -15.96
C MET A 106 -4.64 -2.79 -14.42
N LEU A 107 -4.28 -1.66 -13.79
CA LEU A 107 -4.28 -1.42 -12.35
C LEU A 107 -3.39 -2.39 -11.54
N ALA A 108 -2.46 -3.12 -12.17
CA ALA A 108 -1.65 -4.12 -11.48
C ALA A 108 -0.56 -3.51 -10.58
N GLY A 109 -0.26 -2.21 -10.72
CA GLY A 109 0.55 -1.46 -9.76
C GLY A 109 -0.11 -1.31 -8.39
N TRP A 110 -1.44 -1.37 -8.32
CA TRP A 110 -2.16 -1.48 -7.05
C TRP A 110 -2.13 -2.92 -6.56
N LYS A 111 -1.13 -3.24 -5.73
CA LYS A 111 -0.87 -4.61 -5.29
C LYS A 111 -1.54 -4.96 -3.96
N PHE A 112 -1.58 -4.02 -3.00
CA PHE A 112 -2.21 -4.25 -1.69
C PHE A 112 -3.71 -4.55 -1.81
N SER A 113 -4.19 -5.55 -1.08
CA SER A 113 -5.58 -6.01 -1.10
C SER A 113 -6.10 -6.44 -2.48
N ASN A 114 -5.23 -6.55 -3.48
CA ASN A 114 -5.55 -6.95 -4.84
C ASN A 114 -4.75 -8.20 -5.25
N TYR A 115 -3.44 -8.09 -5.38
CA TYR A 115 -2.54 -9.18 -5.77
C TYR A 115 -1.77 -9.78 -4.59
N LYS A 116 -1.67 -9.04 -3.49
CA LYS A 116 -1.06 -9.48 -2.23
C LYS A 116 -1.87 -8.98 -1.04
N ASP A 117 -1.56 -9.51 0.14
CA ASP A 117 -2.14 -9.03 1.39
C ASP A 117 -1.90 -7.54 1.59
N GLY A 118 -2.92 -6.87 2.14
CA GLY A 118 -2.92 -5.45 2.44
C GLY A 118 -2.27 -5.11 3.77
N VAL A 119 -2.47 -3.86 4.20
CA VAL A 119 -1.77 -3.27 5.34
C VAL A 119 -2.49 -3.42 6.68
N PHE A 120 -3.73 -3.95 6.72
CA PHE A 120 -4.47 -4.17 7.97
C PHE A 120 -4.00 -5.44 8.69
N ALA A 121 -2.72 -5.51 9.00
CA ALA A 121 -2.07 -6.65 9.63
C ALA A 121 -0.97 -6.21 10.61
N GLU A 122 -0.46 -7.13 11.42
CA GLU A 122 0.68 -6.86 12.31
C GLU A 122 1.96 -6.53 11.53
N PHE A 123 2.10 -7.10 10.32
CA PHE A 123 3.20 -6.83 9.39
C PHE A 123 2.67 -6.91 7.96
N PHE A 124 3.25 -6.11 7.07
CA PHE A 124 2.97 -6.17 5.65
C PHE A 124 4.25 -5.99 4.82
N HIS A 125 4.19 -6.45 3.58
CA HIS A 125 5.33 -6.48 2.65
C HIS A 125 5.24 -5.33 1.66
N VAL A 126 6.33 -4.60 1.49
CA VAL A 126 6.49 -3.56 0.46
C VAL A 126 7.57 -4.01 -0.51
N ASN A 127 7.20 -4.18 -1.78
CA ASN A 127 8.15 -4.49 -2.85
C ASN A 127 8.93 -3.24 -3.25
N GLU A 128 10.17 -3.42 -3.70
CA GLU A 128 11.05 -2.32 -4.17
C GLU A 128 11.03 -1.13 -3.21
N ALA A 129 11.47 -1.35 -1.98
CA ALA A 129 11.33 -0.44 -0.85
C ALA A 129 11.86 0.97 -1.15
N ASP A 130 13.04 1.08 -1.80
CA ASP A 130 13.67 2.37 -2.12
C ASP A 130 12.81 3.24 -3.06
N ALA A 131 11.90 2.62 -3.82
CA ALA A 131 11.05 3.32 -4.77
C ALA A 131 9.58 3.48 -4.30
N ASN A 132 9.16 2.69 -3.30
CA ASN A 132 7.77 2.60 -2.85
C ASN A 132 7.55 3.05 -1.39
N LEU A 133 8.59 3.57 -0.74
CA LEU A 133 8.52 4.14 0.59
C LEU A 133 9.01 5.59 0.58
N ALA A 134 8.51 6.40 1.50
CA ALA A 134 9.04 7.72 1.81
C ALA A 134 9.26 7.83 3.33
N LYS A 135 10.33 8.51 3.76
CA LYS A 135 10.57 8.75 5.18
C LYS A 135 9.47 9.67 5.73
N LEU A 136 8.89 9.28 6.86
CA LEU A 136 7.95 10.13 7.59
C LEU A 136 8.73 11.27 8.25
N PRO A 137 8.40 12.55 7.98
CA PRO A 137 8.97 13.67 8.71
C PRO A 137 8.68 13.57 10.23
N ASP A 138 9.65 13.96 11.05
CA ASP A 138 9.57 13.80 12.51
C ASP A 138 8.44 14.62 13.15
N ASP A 139 8.08 15.75 12.54
CA ASP A 139 7.04 16.68 12.98
C ASP A 139 5.66 16.36 12.42
N LEU A 140 5.53 15.34 11.55
CA LEU A 140 4.25 14.96 10.96
C LEU A 140 3.62 13.81 11.77
N ASP A 141 2.38 14.05 12.23
CA ASP A 141 1.58 13.01 12.91
C ASP A 141 1.29 11.83 11.96
N PRO A 142 1.55 10.57 12.38
CA PRO A 142 1.32 9.39 11.54
C PRO A 142 -0.12 9.23 11.05
N GLY A 143 -1.11 9.57 11.87
CA GLY A 143 -2.52 9.50 11.47
C GLY A 143 -2.84 10.49 10.34
N THR A 144 -2.34 11.72 10.46
CA THR A 144 -2.45 12.73 9.41
C THR A 144 -1.69 12.31 8.15
N ALA A 145 -0.50 11.74 8.31
CA ALA A 145 0.34 11.27 7.21
C ALA A 145 -0.31 10.13 6.38
N CYS A 146 -1.24 9.35 6.96
CA CYS A 146 -1.99 8.35 6.19
C CYS A 146 -2.73 8.94 4.98
N MET A 147 -3.13 10.21 5.03
CA MET A 147 -3.78 10.89 3.90
C MET A 147 -2.86 11.05 2.69
N LEU A 148 -1.54 11.01 2.91
CA LEU A 148 -0.52 11.09 1.84
C LEU A 148 -0.33 9.77 1.10
N CYS A 149 -0.87 8.66 1.62
CA CYS A 149 -0.71 7.35 1.00
C CYS A 149 -1.53 7.19 -0.29
N ASP A 150 -2.76 7.75 -0.32
CA ASP A 150 -3.68 7.63 -1.46
C ASP A 150 -4.56 8.88 -1.62
N MET A 151 -5.41 9.19 -0.65
CA MET A 151 -6.53 10.13 -0.81
C MET A 151 -6.09 11.54 -1.24
N MET A 152 -5.04 12.07 -0.65
CA MET A 152 -4.55 13.41 -0.99
C MET A 152 -3.89 13.42 -2.38
N PRO A 153 -2.93 12.52 -2.74
CA PRO A 153 -2.38 12.48 -4.08
C PRO A 153 -3.42 12.22 -5.16
N THR A 154 -4.40 11.35 -4.91
CA THR A 154 -5.50 11.05 -5.83
C THR A 154 -6.37 12.27 -6.07
N GLY A 155 -6.76 12.98 -5.02
CA GLY A 155 -7.56 14.21 -5.12
C GLY A 155 -6.79 15.35 -5.80
N PHE A 156 -5.49 15.48 -5.50
CA PHE A 156 -4.63 16.47 -6.13
C PHE A 156 -4.47 16.21 -7.63
N HIS A 157 -4.21 14.97 -8.01
CA HIS A 157 -4.10 14.56 -9.40
C HIS A 157 -5.41 14.76 -10.18
N ALA A 158 -6.56 14.51 -9.54
CA ALA A 158 -7.86 14.80 -10.17
C ALA A 158 -8.03 16.28 -10.47
N ALA A 159 -7.59 17.17 -9.56
CA ALA A 159 -7.63 18.62 -9.78
C ALA A 159 -6.67 19.05 -10.92
N GLU A 160 -5.48 18.45 -11.01
CA GLU A 160 -4.54 18.67 -12.12
C GLU A 160 -5.14 18.26 -13.46
N LEU A 161 -5.74 17.07 -13.54
CA LEU A 161 -6.39 16.57 -14.77
C LEU A 161 -7.60 17.42 -15.19
N ALA A 162 -8.28 18.03 -14.24
CA ALA A 162 -9.39 18.97 -14.48
C ALA A 162 -8.90 20.38 -14.82
N GLU A 163 -7.57 20.62 -14.89
CA GLU A 163 -6.95 21.90 -15.17
C GLU A 163 -7.40 23.02 -14.21
N ILE A 164 -7.70 22.66 -12.95
CA ILE A 164 -8.08 23.61 -11.90
C ILE A 164 -6.82 24.33 -11.43
N GLY A 165 -6.71 25.62 -11.73
CA GLY A 165 -5.60 26.45 -11.29
C GLY A 165 -5.62 26.67 -9.76
N PHE A 166 -4.44 26.91 -9.19
CA PHE A 166 -4.35 27.40 -7.81
C PHE A 166 -4.95 28.82 -7.76
N GLY A 167 -6.05 28.95 -7.02
CA GLY A 167 -6.86 30.16 -6.95
C GLY A 167 -6.25 31.34 -6.24
#